data_77dc707a0fac3952b8efc9f5e868a551
#
_entry.id   77dc707a0fac3952b8efc9f5e868a551
#
_cell.length_a   1.000
_cell.length_b   1.000
_cell.length_c   1.000
_cell.angle_alpha   90.00
_cell.angle_beta   90.00
_cell.angle_gamma   90.00
#
_symmetry.space_group_name_H-M   'P 1'
#
loop_
_entity.id
_entity.type
_entity.pdbx_description
1 polymer ?
#
loop_
_entity_poly.entity_id
_entity_poly.type
_entity_poly.pdbx_seq_one_letter_code
_entity_poly.pdbx_strand_id
1 'polypeptide(L)'
;MKLQTILNRLQKLHPKEIDLSLDRVKNLCKKLGDPQKKLKYISVVGTNGKYSTIQAVRSILKTANIDCNIYTSPHIQKINERFIFNDEEISDDNLSKLLIEVENVNNGEQITYFEILTAAYFYHASKFKDKINIIESGLFHRFDATNIIDTNLSSIVTSIGIDHLDWLPKNEQNIEKIVYEKTSSLLNSTIVVSKQSSDETLNLIKKTINNNQSKKIIYKDHFNYSLSENNFIYYEDEYGALKLPKPNLLGYFQIDNCATAIATVRNLQLGVKDENIKEGVTRIKSIARLQEIKSGKLKNICKNNRLYLDGSHNPLGAKALNEYLNTLDCKKHLILGMMSNKDHEEYLSCLLYTSPSPRDTSSSRMPSAA
;
A
#
# COMPACT_ATOMS: atom_id res chain seq x y z
N MET A 1 29.69 0.13 9.19
CA MET A 1 29.39 1.29 8.31
C MET A 1 28.02 1.81 8.68
N LYS A 2 27.78 3.12 8.72
CA LYS A 2 26.45 3.67 9.04
C LYS A 2 25.47 3.34 7.91
N LEU A 3 24.23 2.91 8.22
CA LEU A 3 23.20 2.53 7.26
C LEU A 3 23.03 3.61 6.17
N GLN A 4 22.97 4.89 6.54
CA GLN A 4 22.82 6.00 5.59
C GLN A 4 23.93 6.05 4.52
N THR A 5 25.17 5.71 4.88
CA THR A 5 26.28 5.66 3.92
C THR A 5 26.08 4.56 2.87
N ILE A 6 25.52 3.42 3.28
CA ILE A 6 25.19 2.32 2.38
C ILE A 6 24.05 2.75 1.44
N LEU A 7 22.97 3.31 1.98
CA LEU A 7 21.82 3.77 1.18
C LEU A 7 22.24 4.80 0.13
N ASN A 8 23.06 5.80 0.50
CA ASN A 8 23.57 6.81 -0.43
C ASN A 8 24.44 6.21 -1.55
N ARG A 9 25.16 5.12 -1.28
CA ARG A 9 25.95 4.40 -2.28
C ARG A 9 25.05 3.61 -3.23
N LEU A 10 24.06 2.91 -2.72
CA LEU A 10 23.08 2.14 -3.52
C LEU A 10 22.28 3.04 -4.47
N GLN A 11 21.93 4.26 -4.06
CA GLN A 11 21.24 5.23 -4.92
C GLN A 11 22.07 5.64 -6.15
N LYS A 12 23.39 5.51 -6.09
CA LYS A 12 24.29 5.86 -7.20
C LYS A 12 24.52 4.74 -8.21
N LEU A 13 24.02 3.54 -7.97
CA LEU A 13 24.20 2.40 -8.88
C LEU A 13 23.45 2.54 -10.20
N HIS A 14 22.45 3.43 -10.26
CA HIS A 14 21.72 3.71 -11.50
C HIS A 14 21.50 5.22 -11.66
N PRO A 15 21.64 5.79 -12.88
CA PRO A 15 21.47 7.22 -13.13
C PRO A 15 20.00 7.68 -13.00
N LYS A 16 19.05 6.77 -13.16
CA LYS A 16 17.62 7.03 -12.99
C LYS A 16 17.13 6.43 -11.68
N GLU A 17 16.28 7.15 -10.99
CA GLU A 17 15.61 6.66 -9.77
C GLU A 17 14.64 5.51 -10.09
N ILE A 18 13.94 5.62 -11.20
CA ILE A 18 13.00 4.62 -11.72
C ILE A 18 13.33 4.33 -13.19
N ASP A 19 13.43 3.05 -13.52
CA ASP A 19 13.60 2.56 -14.88
C ASP A 19 12.87 1.22 -15.03
N LEU A 20 11.75 1.23 -15.75
CA LEU A 20 10.80 0.11 -15.80
C LEU A 20 11.37 -1.07 -16.63
N SER A 21 12.09 -1.95 -15.96
CA SER A 21 12.62 -3.22 -16.49
C SER A 21 12.62 -4.26 -15.38
N LEU A 22 12.46 -5.53 -15.75
CA LEU A 22 12.56 -6.65 -14.81
C LEU A 22 13.92 -7.39 -14.89
N ASP A 23 14.72 -7.09 -15.90
CA ASP A 23 15.93 -7.89 -16.21
C ASP A 23 17.00 -7.74 -15.13
N ARG A 24 17.23 -6.52 -14.64
CA ARG A 24 18.25 -6.25 -13.62
C ARG A 24 17.93 -6.96 -12.30
N VAL A 25 16.70 -6.81 -11.80
CA VAL A 25 16.27 -7.46 -10.55
C VAL A 25 16.24 -8.97 -10.69
N LYS A 26 15.80 -9.51 -11.84
CA LYS A 26 15.86 -10.95 -12.13
C LYS A 26 17.30 -11.47 -12.15
N ASN A 27 18.22 -10.74 -12.77
CA ASN A 27 19.64 -11.12 -12.82
C ASN A 27 20.24 -11.14 -11.41
N LEU A 28 20.02 -10.10 -10.60
CA LEU A 28 20.49 -10.08 -9.22
C LEU A 28 19.86 -11.21 -8.39
N CYS A 29 18.57 -11.46 -8.50
CA CYS A 29 17.91 -12.55 -7.80
C CYS A 29 18.46 -13.93 -8.22
N LYS A 30 18.75 -14.13 -9.51
CA LYS A 30 19.41 -15.34 -9.99
C LYS A 30 20.78 -15.55 -9.33
N LYS A 31 21.60 -14.51 -9.22
CA LYS A 31 22.90 -14.55 -8.52
C LYS A 31 22.75 -14.86 -7.03
N LEU A 32 21.65 -14.43 -6.41
CA LEU A 32 21.29 -14.71 -5.02
C LEU A 32 20.66 -16.10 -4.80
N GLY A 33 20.55 -16.94 -5.85
CA GLY A 33 19.97 -18.30 -5.79
C GLY A 33 18.45 -18.34 -5.86
N ASP A 34 17.85 -17.45 -6.64
CA ASP A 34 16.40 -17.33 -6.90
C ASP A 34 15.55 -17.29 -5.62
N PRO A 35 15.83 -16.41 -4.65
CA PRO A 35 15.16 -16.41 -3.36
C PRO A 35 13.66 -16.18 -3.48
N GLN A 36 13.20 -15.41 -4.47
CA GLN A 36 11.79 -15.11 -4.71
C GLN A 36 10.96 -16.38 -4.99
N LYS A 37 11.55 -17.41 -5.59
CA LYS A 37 10.85 -18.67 -5.90
C LYS A 37 10.55 -19.51 -4.65
N LYS A 38 11.14 -19.18 -3.50
CA LYS A 38 10.97 -19.90 -2.23
C LYS A 38 9.87 -19.30 -1.36
N LEU A 39 9.25 -18.20 -1.79
CA LEU A 39 8.31 -17.44 -0.98
C LEU A 39 6.86 -17.86 -1.21
N LYS A 40 6.09 -17.94 -0.13
CA LYS A 40 4.62 -17.91 -0.16
C LYS A 40 4.20 -16.47 0.00
N TYR A 41 3.59 -15.82 -1.01
CA TYR A 41 3.32 -14.40 -0.89
C TYR A 41 1.94 -13.97 -1.37
N ILE A 42 1.51 -12.82 -0.86
CA ILE A 42 0.33 -12.07 -1.26
C ILE A 42 0.82 -10.78 -1.92
N SER A 43 0.46 -10.55 -3.17
CA SER A 43 0.75 -9.33 -3.90
C SER A 43 -0.33 -8.29 -3.65
N VAL A 44 0.05 -7.02 -3.43
CA VAL A 44 -0.91 -5.93 -3.21
C VAL A 44 -0.64 -4.80 -4.18
N VAL A 45 -1.60 -4.58 -5.09
CA VAL A 45 -1.54 -3.56 -6.15
C VAL A 45 -2.68 -2.57 -6.00
N GLY A 46 -2.53 -1.38 -6.58
CA GLY A 46 -3.56 -0.34 -6.57
C GLY A 46 -2.96 1.06 -6.56
N THR A 47 -3.79 2.08 -6.52
CA THR A 47 -3.37 3.46 -6.32
C THR A 47 -3.38 3.78 -4.84
N ASN A 48 -4.54 3.72 -4.19
CA ASN A 48 -4.71 3.99 -2.77
C ASN A 48 -5.15 2.73 -2.00
N GLY A 49 -4.95 2.74 -0.68
CA GLY A 49 -5.40 1.65 0.19
C GLY A 49 -4.41 0.49 0.38
N LYS A 50 -3.37 0.35 -0.46
CA LYS A 50 -2.41 -0.77 -0.39
C LYS A 50 -1.88 -0.99 1.03
N TYR A 51 -1.21 0.02 1.60
CA TYR A 51 -0.61 -0.07 2.94
C TYR A 51 -1.65 -0.40 4.03
N SER A 52 -2.82 0.26 4.03
CA SER A 52 -3.88 -0.02 5.02
C SER A 52 -4.44 -1.43 4.89
N THR A 53 -4.63 -1.93 3.66
CA THR A 53 -5.08 -3.31 3.42
C THR A 53 -4.04 -4.33 3.88
N ILE A 54 -2.74 -4.08 3.62
CA ILE A 54 -1.63 -4.90 4.13
C ILE A 54 -1.67 -4.98 5.65
N GLN A 55 -1.80 -3.83 6.32
CA GLN A 55 -1.84 -3.79 7.78
C GLN A 55 -3.10 -4.45 8.35
N ALA A 56 -4.23 -4.41 7.64
CA ALA A 56 -5.44 -5.13 8.03
C ALA A 56 -5.26 -6.66 7.90
N VAL A 57 -4.72 -7.14 6.77
CA VAL A 57 -4.38 -8.57 6.58
C VAL A 57 -3.42 -9.03 7.68
N ARG A 58 -2.32 -8.28 7.89
CA ARG A 58 -1.34 -8.56 8.96
C ARG A 58 -2.00 -8.67 10.33
N SER A 59 -2.86 -7.70 10.68
CA SER A 59 -3.50 -7.66 11.99
C SER A 59 -4.41 -8.87 12.22
N ILE A 60 -5.16 -9.29 11.20
CA ILE A 60 -6.03 -10.48 11.28
C ILE A 60 -5.19 -11.75 11.38
N LEU A 61 -4.15 -11.91 10.58
CA LEU A 61 -3.28 -13.09 10.63
C LEU A 61 -2.56 -13.19 11.97
N LYS A 62 -2.12 -12.06 12.54
CA LYS A 62 -1.46 -12.02 13.85
C LYS A 62 -2.36 -12.49 14.98
N THR A 63 -3.66 -12.18 14.97
CA THR A 63 -4.61 -12.68 15.99
C THR A 63 -4.86 -14.18 15.86
N ALA A 64 -4.57 -14.77 14.71
CA ALA A 64 -4.57 -16.20 14.46
C ALA A 64 -3.20 -16.88 14.73
N ASN A 65 -2.23 -16.15 15.32
CA ASN A 65 -0.84 -16.58 15.51
C ASN A 65 -0.10 -16.96 14.23
N ILE A 66 -0.43 -16.28 13.14
CA ILE A 66 0.25 -16.41 11.84
C ILE A 66 1.10 -15.18 11.63
N ASP A 67 2.41 -15.27 11.88
CA ASP A 67 3.36 -14.19 11.63
C ASP A 67 3.66 -14.03 10.14
N CYS A 68 3.86 -12.79 9.73
CA CYS A 68 4.11 -12.43 8.35
C CYS A 68 5.44 -11.71 8.17
N ASN A 69 6.01 -11.84 6.98
CA ASN A 69 6.99 -10.91 6.46
C ASN A 69 6.27 -9.88 5.59
N ILE A 70 6.73 -8.61 5.62
CA ILE A 70 6.05 -7.54 4.90
C ILE A 70 7.09 -6.68 4.18
N TYR A 71 6.79 -6.34 2.92
CA TYR A 71 7.54 -5.37 2.14
C TYR A 71 6.60 -4.27 1.66
N THR A 72 6.88 -3.02 2.07
CA THR A 72 6.06 -1.85 1.72
C THR A 72 6.90 -0.70 1.20
N SER A 73 6.28 0.22 0.45
CA SER A 73 6.92 1.42 -0.06
C SER A 73 5.91 2.56 -0.32
N PRO A 74 6.34 3.82 -0.14
CA PRO A 74 7.58 4.25 0.52
C PRO A 74 7.54 4.10 2.05
N HIS A 75 8.65 4.38 2.74
CA HIS A 75 8.67 4.58 4.19
C HIS A 75 8.28 6.02 4.57
N ILE A 76 7.88 6.23 5.82
CA ILE A 76 7.49 7.54 6.35
C ILE A 76 8.67 8.22 7.06
N GLN A 77 9.37 7.50 7.93
CA GLN A 77 10.48 8.04 8.73
C GLN A 77 11.82 7.40 8.40
N LYS A 78 11.87 6.08 8.33
CA LYS A 78 13.10 5.33 8.12
C LYS A 78 12.91 4.11 7.20
N ILE A 79 13.95 3.80 6.46
CA ILE A 79 13.95 2.72 5.46
C ILE A 79 13.56 1.36 6.04
N ASN A 80 13.83 1.12 7.31
CA ASN A 80 13.53 -0.12 8.02
C ASN A 80 12.05 -0.48 7.98
N GLU A 81 11.15 0.53 7.98
CA GLU A 81 9.70 0.36 7.87
C GLU A 81 9.28 -0.48 6.65
N ARG A 82 10.12 -0.48 5.60
CA ARG A 82 9.87 -1.28 4.39
C ARG A 82 10.10 -2.78 4.61
N PHE A 83 10.84 -3.16 5.65
CA PHE A 83 11.37 -4.51 5.87
C PHE A 83 10.89 -5.06 7.21
N ILE A 84 9.81 -5.81 7.18
CA ILE A 84 9.29 -6.49 8.36
C ILE A 84 9.49 -7.99 8.15
N PHE A 85 10.14 -8.65 9.11
CA PHE A 85 10.37 -10.08 9.10
C PHE A 85 9.89 -10.69 10.40
N ASN A 86 9.11 -11.77 10.29
CA ASN A 86 8.53 -12.43 11.45
C ASN A 86 7.77 -11.45 12.38
N ASP A 87 7.01 -10.53 11.73
CA ASP A 87 6.24 -9.45 12.38
C ASP A 87 7.09 -8.36 13.10
N GLU A 88 8.40 -8.36 12.93
CA GLU A 88 9.30 -7.36 13.51
C GLU A 88 10.02 -6.55 12.43
N GLU A 89 10.17 -5.26 12.69
CA GLU A 89 10.94 -4.36 11.83
C GLU A 89 12.44 -4.69 11.95
N ILE A 90 13.12 -4.78 10.80
CA ILE A 90 14.55 -5.07 10.77
C ILE A 90 15.37 -3.96 11.47
N SER A 91 16.35 -4.32 12.28
CA SER A 91 17.24 -3.35 12.90
C SER A 91 18.22 -2.73 11.88
N ASP A 92 18.77 -1.53 12.20
CA ASP A 92 19.76 -0.86 11.35
C ASP A 92 20.98 -1.73 11.06
N ASP A 93 21.46 -2.48 12.08
CA ASP A 93 22.62 -3.36 11.94
C ASP A 93 22.33 -4.53 10.99
N ASN A 94 21.15 -5.17 11.12
CA ASN A 94 20.77 -6.29 10.28
C ASN A 94 20.49 -5.82 8.85
N LEU A 95 19.82 -4.67 8.67
CA LEU A 95 19.60 -4.09 7.35
C LEU A 95 20.92 -3.70 6.68
N SER A 96 21.84 -3.10 7.43
CA SER A 96 23.18 -2.76 6.93
C SER A 96 23.94 -3.99 6.43
N LYS A 97 23.95 -5.07 7.21
CA LYS A 97 24.58 -6.35 6.82
C LYS A 97 23.93 -6.94 5.57
N LEU A 98 22.61 -6.97 5.54
CA LEU A 98 21.83 -7.48 4.41
C LEU A 98 22.14 -6.71 3.12
N LEU A 99 22.11 -5.37 3.18
CA LEU A 99 22.35 -4.53 2.01
C LEU A 99 23.79 -4.65 1.49
N ILE A 100 24.78 -4.75 2.39
CA ILE A 100 26.19 -5.00 1.99
C ILE A 100 26.32 -6.38 1.31
N GLU A 101 25.70 -7.43 1.85
CA GLU A 101 25.73 -8.78 1.28
C GLU A 101 25.18 -8.78 -0.15
N VAL A 102 24.01 -8.15 -0.36
CA VAL A 102 23.36 -8.08 -1.67
C VAL A 102 24.13 -7.18 -2.64
N GLU A 103 24.69 -6.06 -2.18
CA GLU A 103 25.53 -5.17 -2.99
C GLU A 103 26.79 -5.87 -3.48
N ASN A 104 27.43 -6.67 -2.63
CA ASN A 104 28.60 -7.46 -3.02
C ASN A 104 28.26 -8.48 -4.12
N VAL A 105 27.10 -9.12 -4.06
CA VAL A 105 26.62 -10.04 -5.12
C VAL A 105 26.28 -9.27 -6.40
N ASN A 106 25.74 -8.05 -6.29
CA ASN A 106 25.48 -7.18 -7.43
C ASN A 106 26.76 -6.75 -8.16
N ASN A 107 27.88 -6.68 -7.45
CA ASN A 107 29.21 -6.43 -7.98
C ASN A 107 29.31 -5.18 -8.88
N GLY A 108 28.66 -4.07 -8.47
CA GLY A 108 28.70 -2.78 -9.17
C GLY A 108 27.88 -2.70 -10.46
N GLU A 109 27.09 -3.72 -10.79
CA GLU A 109 26.19 -3.67 -11.94
C GLU A 109 25.11 -2.59 -11.74
N GLN A 110 24.68 -1.98 -12.84
CA GLN A 110 23.60 -0.98 -12.82
C GLN A 110 22.30 -1.62 -12.34
N ILE A 111 21.73 -1.05 -11.29
CA ILE A 111 20.44 -1.46 -10.72
C ILE A 111 19.80 -0.29 -9.99
N THR A 112 18.49 -0.09 -10.15
CA THR A 112 17.79 0.99 -9.45
C THR A 112 17.73 0.73 -7.95
N TYR A 113 17.57 1.82 -7.19
CA TYR A 113 17.48 1.73 -5.73
C TYR A 113 16.33 0.82 -5.27
N PHE A 114 15.17 0.89 -5.92
CA PHE A 114 14.04 0.05 -5.56
C PHE A 114 14.29 -1.43 -5.91
N GLU A 115 14.92 -1.71 -7.04
CA GLU A 115 15.24 -3.09 -7.45
C GLU A 115 16.17 -3.80 -6.48
N ILE A 116 17.26 -3.13 -6.05
CA ILE A 116 18.22 -3.75 -5.12
C ILE A 116 17.61 -3.94 -3.72
N LEU A 117 16.77 -3.00 -3.25
CA LEU A 117 16.01 -3.18 -2.01
C LEU A 117 15.04 -4.35 -2.10
N THR A 118 14.35 -4.51 -3.23
CA THR A 118 13.43 -5.62 -3.46
C THR A 118 14.15 -6.96 -3.49
N ALA A 119 15.30 -7.05 -4.18
CA ALA A 119 16.13 -8.25 -4.15
C ALA A 119 16.65 -8.58 -2.74
N ALA A 120 17.03 -7.57 -1.96
CA ALA A 120 17.43 -7.73 -0.57
C ALA A 120 16.27 -8.27 0.30
N TYR A 121 15.05 -7.75 0.10
CA TYR A 121 13.88 -8.29 0.79
C TYR A 121 13.68 -9.77 0.45
N PHE A 122 13.63 -10.14 -0.82
CA PHE A 122 13.45 -11.53 -1.23
C PHE A 122 14.52 -12.45 -0.65
N TYR A 123 15.79 -12.01 -0.72
CA TYR A 123 16.90 -12.77 -0.18
C TYR A 123 16.79 -13.02 1.31
N HIS A 124 16.44 -12.02 2.09
CA HIS A 124 16.28 -12.18 3.53
C HIS A 124 15.02 -12.97 3.89
N ALA A 125 13.89 -12.67 3.23
CA ALA A 125 12.62 -13.35 3.44
C ALA A 125 12.72 -14.87 3.18
N SER A 126 13.52 -15.29 2.20
CA SER A 126 13.73 -16.71 1.87
C SER A 126 14.38 -17.53 2.99
N LYS A 127 14.96 -16.87 4.00
CA LYS A 127 15.52 -17.51 5.20
C LYS A 127 14.44 -17.90 6.22
N PHE A 128 13.23 -17.33 6.09
CA PHE A 128 12.08 -17.62 6.96
C PHE A 128 11.13 -18.60 6.27
N LYS A 129 11.37 -19.89 6.49
CA LYS A 129 10.54 -20.94 5.90
C LYS A 129 9.07 -20.81 6.34
N ASP A 130 8.16 -21.10 5.43
CA ASP A 130 6.71 -21.17 5.67
C ASP A 130 6.01 -19.88 6.10
N LYS A 131 6.71 -18.75 6.16
CA LYS A 131 6.08 -17.46 6.45
C LYS A 131 5.34 -16.92 5.21
N ILE A 132 4.23 -16.27 5.45
CA ILE A 132 3.49 -15.53 4.42
C ILE A 132 4.18 -14.18 4.24
N ASN A 133 4.47 -13.85 2.99
CA ASN A 133 5.05 -12.56 2.63
C ASN A 133 3.95 -11.68 2.02
N ILE A 134 3.70 -10.49 2.56
CA ILE A 134 2.75 -9.53 2.02
C ILE A 134 3.55 -8.41 1.38
N ILE A 135 3.43 -8.26 0.06
CA ILE A 135 4.32 -7.43 -0.74
C ILE A 135 3.52 -6.35 -1.47
N GLU A 136 3.86 -5.10 -1.22
CA GLU A 136 3.31 -3.92 -1.88
C GLU A 136 4.04 -3.66 -3.19
N SER A 137 3.31 -3.54 -4.32
CA SER A 137 3.88 -3.02 -5.57
C SER A 137 4.15 -1.53 -5.44
N GLY A 138 5.34 -1.09 -5.86
CA GLY A 138 5.78 0.29 -5.74
C GLY A 138 5.14 1.19 -6.80
N LEU A 139 5.40 0.91 -8.07
CA LEU A 139 4.88 1.69 -9.20
C LEU A 139 4.18 0.76 -10.20
N PHE A 140 2.88 0.97 -10.44
CA PHE A 140 2.09 0.06 -11.28
C PHE A 140 2.16 -1.39 -10.78
N HIS A 141 2.43 -2.36 -11.66
CA HIS A 141 2.71 -3.75 -11.30
C HIS A 141 3.48 -4.48 -12.40
N ARG A 142 3.14 -4.26 -13.67
CA ARG A 142 3.64 -5.06 -14.80
C ARG A 142 5.16 -5.10 -14.90
N PHE A 143 5.82 -3.97 -14.67
CA PHE A 143 7.29 -3.84 -14.64
C PHE A 143 7.82 -3.44 -13.25
N ASP A 144 7.04 -3.65 -12.21
CA ASP A 144 7.48 -3.42 -10.84
C ASP A 144 8.46 -4.51 -10.40
N ALA A 145 9.53 -4.12 -9.70
CA ALA A 145 10.56 -5.06 -9.25
C ALA A 145 10.00 -6.20 -8.37
N THR A 146 8.85 -6.00 -7.74
CA THR A 146 8.17 -7.04 -6.95
C THR A 146 7.47 -8.09 -7.82
N ASN A 147 7.28 -7.82 -9.12
CA ASN A 147 6.56 -8.71 -10.04
C ASN A 147 7.50 -9.65 -10.82
N ILE A 148 8.42 -10.31 -10.12
CA ILE A 148 9.33 -11.32 -10.68
C ILE A 148 9.10 -12.73 -10.12
N ILE A 149 7.97 -12.94 -9.50
CA ILE A 149 7.57 -14.19 -8.85
C ILE A 149 6.57 -14.92 -9.76
N ASP A 150 6.73 -16.23 -9.91
CA ASP A 150 5.95 -17.03 -10.85
C ASP A 150 4.60 -17.51 -10.27
N THR A 151 4.50 -17.61 -8.94
CA THR A 151 3.30 -18.08 -8.23
C THR A 151 3.08 -17.28 -6.95
N ASN A 152 1.80 -17.03 -6.60
CA ASN A 152 1.43 -16.42 -5.33
C ASN A 152 0.18 -17.07 -4.72
N LEU A 153 -0.10 -16.77 -3.46
CA LEU A 153 -1.31 -17.21 -2.77
C LEU A 153 -2.53 -16.41 -3.21
N SER A 154 -2.34 -15.10 -3.35
CA SER A 154 -3.39 -14.18 -3.78
C SER A 154 -2.80 -12.87 -4.29
N SER A 155 -3.54 -12.21 -5.18
CA SER A 155 -3.32 -10.82 -5.57
C SER A 155 -4.47 -9.96 -5.07
N ILE A 156 -4.16 -8.87 -4.35
CA ILE A 156 -5.14 -7.91 -3.87
C ILE A 156 -5.08 -6.66 -4.75
N VAL A 157 -6.21 -6.31 -5.36
CA VAL A 157 -6.38 -5.06 -6.12
C VAL A 157 -7.15 -4.09 -5.26
N THR A 158 -6.47 -3.12 -4.68
CA THR A 158 -7.09 -2.02 -3.92
C THR A 158 -7.66 -0.96 -4.85
N SER A 159 -8.14 0.17 -4.34
CA SER A 159 -8.73 1.21 -5.16
C SER A 159 -7.73 1.78 -6.18
N ILE A 160 -8.13 1.82 -7.46
CA ILE A 160 -7.35 2.37 -8.57
C ILE A 160 -7.93 3.73 -8.98
N GLY A 161 -7.06 4.71 -9.21
CA GLY A 161 -7.39 6.04 -9.68
C GLY A 161 -6.21 6.67 -10.41
N ILE A 162 -6.40 7.90 -10.86
CA ILE A 162 -5.36 8.66 -11.56
C ILE A 162 -4.20 8.98 -10.60
N ASP A 163 -3.02 8.50 -10.95
CA ASP A 163 -1.73 8.80 -10.32
C ASP A 163 -0.60 8.32 -11.23
N HIS A 164 0.60 8.84 -11.05
CA HIS A 164 1.81 8.43 -11.78
C HIS A 164 1.73 8.59 -13.31
N LEU A 165 0.98 9.57 -13.80
CA LEU A 165 0.85 9.84 -15.24
C LEU A 165 2.18 10.14 -15.92
N ASP A 166 3.13 10.74 -15.20
CA ASP A 166 4.47 11.07 -15.71
C ASP A 166 5.25 9.86 -16.24
N TRP A 167 4.87 8.65 -15.80
CA TRP A 167 5.49 7.40 -16.22
C TRP A 167 4.80 6.73 -17.40
N LEU A 168 3.77 7.38 -17.97
CA LEU A 168 3.05 6.90 -19.13
C LEU A 168 3.28 7.83 -20.32
N PRO A 169 3.30 7.30 -21.56
CA PRO A 169 3.29 8.12 -22.76
C PRO A 169 2.12 9.12 -22.74
N LYS A 170 2.32 10.35 -23.21
CA LYS A 170 1.30 11.41 -23.14
C LYS A 170 -0.06 11.01 -23.72
N ASN A 171 -0.07 10.21 -24.77
CA ASN A 171 -1.27 9.70 -25.42
C ASN A 171 -1.93 8.51 -24.68
N GLU A 172 -1.30 7.99 -23.64
CA GLU A 172 -1.79 6.86 -22.80
C GLU A 172 -2.05 7.27 -21.34
N GLN A 173 -2.03 8.56 -21.03
CA GLN A 173 -2.26 9.10 -19.68
C GLN A 173 -3.74 9.10 -19.32
N ASN A 174 -4.31 7.91 -19.09
CA ASN A 174 -5.72 7.70 -18.77
C ASN A 174 -5.91 6.53 -17.79
N ILE A 175 -7.14 6.40 -17.27
CA ILE A 175 -7.50 5.38 -16.28
C ILE A 175 -7.40 3.96 -16.86
N GLU A 176 -7.73 3.75 -18.14
CA GLU A 176 -7.66 2.44 -18.79
C GLU A 176 -6.22 1.91 -18.80
N LYS A 177 -5.26 2.77 -19.14
CA LYS A 177 -3.84 2.42 -19.14
C LYS A 177 -3.33 2.14 -17.73
N ILE A 178 -3.72 2.94 -16.73
CA ILE A 178 -3.34 2.69 -15.32
C ILE A 178 -3.89 1.34 -14.85
N VAL A 179 -5.15 1.03 -15.15
CA VAL A 179 -5.74 -0.28 -14.82
C VAL A 179 -4.96 -1.40 -15.48
N TYR A 180 -4.65 -1.27 -16.78
CA TYR A 180 -3.86 -2.25 -17.52
C TYR A 180 -2.48 -2.48 -16.88
N GLU A 181 -1.71 -1.41 -16.60
CA GLU A 181 -0.38 -1.52 -16.00
C GLU A 181 -0.39 -2.13 -14.59
N LYS A 182 -1.51 -2.00 -13.87
CA LYS A 182 -1.66 -2.55 -12.52
C LYS A 182 -2.21 -3.98 -12.49
N THR A 183 -2.98 -4.41 -13.48
CA THR A 183 -3.74 -5.66 -13.37
C THR A 183 -3.48 -6.68 -14.47
N SER A 184 -2.88 -6.31 -15.61
CA SER A 184 -2.65 -7.22 -16.74
C SER A 184 -1.66 -8.35 -16.47
N SER A 185 -0.76 -8.17 -15.49
CA SER A 185 0.28 -9.15 -15.13
C SER A 185 0.01 -9.88 -13.81
N LEU A 186 -1.22 -9.82 -13.29
CA LEU A 186 -1.59 -10.57 -12.10
C LEU A 186 -1.52 -12.08 -12.36
N LEU A 187 -1.03 -12.82 -11.38
CA LEU A 187 -0.81 -14.26 -11.51
C LEU A 187 -2.11 -15.07 -11.45
N ASN A 188 -2.07 -16.30 -11.97
CA ASN A 188 -3.19 -17.23 -11.97
C ASN A 188 -3.42 -17.85 -10.58
N SER A 189 -3.84 -17.03 -9.63
CA SER A 189 -4.16 -17.38 -8.24
C SER A 189 -5.51 -16.79 -7.86
N THR A 190 -5.80 -16.60 -6.57
CA THR A 190 -6.98 -15.84 -6.14
C THR A 190 -6.72 -14.34 -6.35
N ILE A 191 -7.58 -13.66 -7.10
CA ILE A 191 -7.56 -12.19 -7.26
C ILE A 191 -8.72 -11.61 -6.46
N VAL A 192 -8.41 -10.79 -5.45
CA VAL A 192 -9.39 -10.08 -4.63
C VAL A 192 -9.44 -8.62 -5.07
N VAL A 193 -10.60 -8.16 -5.53
CA VAL A 193 -10.79 -6.78 -6.02
C VAL A 193 -11.65 -6.00 -5.04
N SER A 194 -11.07 -4.95 -4.48
CA SER A 194 -11.73 -4.00 -3.58
C SER A 194 -12.81 -3.19 -4.30
N LYS A 195 -13.66 -2.51 -3.52
CA LYS A 195 -14.52 -1.45 -4.01
C LYS A 195 -13.69 -0.43 -4.80
N GLN A 196 -14.19 -0.01 -5.95
CA GLN A 196 -13.59 1.02 -6.78
C GLN A 196 -14.36 2.34 -6.66
N SER A 197 -13.71 3.44 -7.02
CA SER A 197 -14.32 4.79 -6.99
C SER A 197 -15.42 4.99 -8.04
N SER A 198 -15.41 4.17 -9.10
CA SER A 198 -16.44 4.17 -10.15
C SER A 198 -16.67 2.77 -10.71
N ASP A 199 -17.88 2.55 -11.23
CA ASP A 199 -18.21 1.31 -11.93
C ASP A 199 -17.41 1.17 -13.23
N GLU A 200 -17.02 2.27 -13.87
CA GLU A 200 -16.13 2.28 -15.05
C GLU A 200 -14.79 1.62 -14.71
N THR A 201 -14.12 2.08 -13.65
CA THR A 201 -12.84 1.50 -13.21
C THR A 201 -12.99 0.02 -12.86
N LEU A 202 -14.07 -0.36 -12.19
CA LEU A 202 -14.35 -1.76 -11.87
C LEU A 202 -14.51 -2.61 -13.15
N ASN A 203 -15.24 -2.11 -14.14
CA ASN A 203 -15.45 -2.80 -15.41
C ASN A 203 -14.15 -2.94 -16.22
N LEU A 204 -13.28 -1.94 -16.21
CA LEU A 204 -11.94 -2.01 -16.81
C LEU A 204 -11.07 -3.09 -16.13
N ILE A 205 -11.10 -3.17 -14.80
CA ILE A 205 -10.41 -4.21 -14.06
C ILE A 205 -10.96 -5.59 -14.45
N LYS A 206 -12.29 -5.79 -14.39
CA LYS A 206 -12.94 -7.05 -14.78
C LYS A 206 -12.54 -7.47 -16.19
N LYS A 207 -12.56 -6.54 -17.16
CA LYS A 207 -12.15 -6.77 -18.55
C LYS A 207 -10.69 -7.23 -18.63
N THR A 208 -9.79 -6.55 -17.92
CA THR A 208 -8.35 -6.85 -17.97
C THR A 208 -8.01 -8.22 -17.39
N ILE A 209 -8.66 -8.60 -16.26
CA ILE A 209 -8.40 -9.88 -15.60
C ILE A 209 -9.28 -11.03 -16.13
N ASN A 210 -10.14 -10.78 -17.11
CA ASN A 210 -11.10 -11.79 -17.59
C ASN A 210 -10.43 -13.06 -18.12
N ASN A 211 -9.35 -12.91 -18.86
CA ASN A 211 -8.60 -14.04 -19.46
C ASN A 211 -7.67 -14.74 -18.47
N ASN A 212 -7.51 -14.21 -17.26
CA ASN A 212 -6.73 -14.85 -16.22
C ASN A 212 -7.53 -16.01 -15.61
N GLN A 213 -6.92 -17.20 -15.49
CA GLN A 213 -7.58 -18.41 -14.94
C GLN A 213 -7.76 -18.40 -13.41
N SER A 214 -7.52 -17.29 -12.76
CA SER A 214 -7.64 -17.11 -11.31
C SER A 214 -9.07 -17.25 -10.81
N LYS A 215 -9.23 -17.63 -9.53
CA LYS A 215 -10.46 -17.39 -8.77
C LYS A 215 -10.58 -15.88 -8.54
N LYS A 216 -11.71 -15.30 -8.92
CA LYS A 216 -11.96 -13.84 -8.79
C LYS A 216 -12.94 -13.60 -7.63
N ILE A 217 -12.53 -12.78 -6.67
CA ILE A 217 -13.32 -12.39 -5.49
C ILE A 217 -13.52 -10.87 -5.58
N ILE A 218 -14.62 -10.45 -6.15
CA ILE A 218 -14.87 -9.04 -6.51
C ILE A 218 -15.95 -8.48 -5.61
N TYR A 219 -15.73 -7.26 -5.10
CA TYR A 219 -16.72 -6.53 -4.33
C TYR A 219 -18.05 -6.41 -5.09
N LYS A 220 -19.16 -6.55 -4.40
CA LYS A 220 -20.57 -6.68 -4.86
C LYS A 220 -20.91 -7.99 -5.56
N ASP A 221 -19.95 -8.66 -6.22
CA ASP A 221 -20.22 -9.92 -6.92
C ASP A 221 -20.03 -11.14 -5.99
N HIS A 222 -19.01 -11.10 -5.11
CA HIS A 222 -18.59 -12.24 -4.29
C HIS A 222 -18.49 -11.94 -2.80
N PHE A 223 -18.37 -10.69 -2.42
CA PHE A 223 -18.48 -10.22 -1.05
C PHE A 223 -19.12 -8.83 -0.99
N ASN A 224 -19.79 -8.56 0.10
CA ASN A 224 -20.43 -7.28 0.34
C ASN A 224 -20.28 -6.87 1.80
N TYR A 225 -20.50 -5.60 2.10
CA TYR A 225 -20.50 -5.08 3.47
C TYR A 225 -21.32 -3.80 3.55
N SER A 226 -21.84 -3.56 4.75
CA SER A 226 -22.53 -2.31 5.10
C SER A 226 -22.14 -1.87 6.50
N LEU A 227 -22.19 -0.57 6.75
CA LEU A 227 -22.01 0.01 8.07
C LEU A 227 -23.38 0.29 8.68
N SER A 228 -23.65 -0.23 9.87
CA SER A 228 -24.88 0.07 10.61
C SER A 228 -24.76 1.39 11.38
N GLU A 229 -25.91 1.95 11.78
CA GLU A 229 -25.98 3.14 12.66
C GLU A 229 -25.25 2.95 13.99
N ASN A 230 -25.21 1.72 14.49
CA ASN A 230 -24.50 1.36 15.73
C ASN A 230 -23.00 1.10 15.53
N ASN A 231 -22.39 1.54 14.42
CA ASN A 231 -20.97 1.38 14.10
C ASN A 231 -20.49 -0.09 14.04
N PHE A 232 -21.34 -1.03 13.65
CA PHE A 232 -20.96 -2.39 13.28
C PHE A 232 -20.87 -2.51 11.76
N ILE A 233 -19.92 -3.33 11.28
CA ILE A 233 -19.85 -3.74 9.88
C ILE A 233 -20.58 -5.09 9.76
N TYR A 234 -21.54 -5.15 8.86
CA TYR A 234 -22.11 -6.40 8.38
C TYR A 234 -21.38 -6.77 7.10
N TYR A 235 -20.61 -7.84 7.16
CA TYR A 235 -19.84 -8.39 6.04
C TYR A 235 -20.45 -9.74 5.65
N GLU A 236 -20.53 -10.04 4.36
CA GLU A 236 -21.00 -11.31 3.83
C GLU A 236 -20.18 -11.76 2.62
N ASP A 237 -19.96 -13.06 2.50
CA ASP A 237 -19.36 -13.72 1.35
C ASP A 237 -19.84 -15.20 1.27
N GLU A 238 -19.25 -16.01 0.40
CA GLU A 238 -19.60 -17.43 0.25
C GLU A 238 -19.46 -18.27 1.53
N TYR A 239 -18.64 -17.82 2.51
CA TYR A 239 -18.42 -18.49 3.79
C TYR A 239 -19.41 -18.05 4.89
N GLY A 240 -20.36 -17.18 4.57
CA GLY A 240 -21.39 -16.69 5.47
C GLY A 240 -21.18 -15.27 5.98
N ALA A 241 -22.15 -14.79 6.77
CA ALA A 241 -22.20 -13.42 7.26
C ALA A 241 -21.43 -13.24 8.57
N LEU A 242 -20.77 -12.07 8.71
CA LEU A 242 -20.08 -11.64 9.93
C LEU A 242 -20.60 -10.30 10.40
N LYS A 243 -20.89 -10.21 11.71
CA LYS A 243 -21.08 -8.93 12.39
C LYS A 243 -19.77 -8.55 13.08
N LEU A 244 -19.14 -7.47 12.62
CA LEU A 244 -17.81 -7.06 13.03
C LEU A 244 -17.84 -5.68 13.70
N PRO A 245 -16.99 -5.42 14.69
CA PRO A 245 -16.77 -4.06 15.16
C PRO A 245 -16.18 -3.20 14.04
N LYS A 246 -16.41 -1.89 14.10
CA LYS A 246 -15.76 -0.95 13.18
C LYS A 246 -14.24 -1.02 13.35
N PRO A 247 -13.45 -0.96 12.27
CA PRO A 247 -12.00 -0.85 12.36
C PRO A 247 -11.56 0.34 13.22
N ASN A 248 -10.47 0.18 13.92
CA ASN A 248 -9.87 1.26 14.72
C ASN A 248 -9.21 2.38 13.87
N LEU A 249 -9.34 2.31 12.55
CA LEU A 249 -8.87 3.32 11.60
C LEU A 249 -9.97 4.31 11.27
N LEU A 250 -9.61 5.57 11.04
CA LEU A 250 -10.53 6.64 10.70
C LEU A 250 -10.78 6.72 9.18
N GLY A 251 -11.98 7.16 8.80
CA GLY A 251 -12.43 7.30 7.41
C GLY A 251 -13.19 6.08 6.88
N TYR A 252 -14.22 6.33 6.07
CA TYR A 252 -15.06 5.26 5.49
C TYR A 252 -14.26 4.34 4.54
N PHE A 253 -13.29 4.88 3.80
CA PHE A 253 -12.40 4.12 2.93
C PHE A 253 -11.56 3.05 3.66
N GLN A 254 -11.41 3.16 4.97
CA GLN A 254 -10.74 2.13 5.76
C GLN A 254 -11.64 0.90 5.98
N ILE A 255 -12.96 1.07 5.89
CA ILE A 255 -13.90 -0.06 5.90
C ILE A 255 -13.71 -0.87 4.61
N ASP A 256 -13.57 -0.19 3.46
CA ASP A 256 -13.34 -0.81 2.16
C ASP A 256 -12.02 -1.64 2.18
N ASN A 257 -10.95 -1.05 2.73
CA ASN A 257 -9.65 -1.71 2.87
C ASN A 257 -9.75 -2.93 3.82
N CYS A 258 -10.48 -2.79 4.91
CA CYS A 258 -10.67 -3.85 5.90
C CYS A 258 -11.51 -5.00 5.33
N ALA A 259 -12.63 -4.71 4.65
CA ALA A 259 -13.46 -5.71 4.00
C ALA A 259 -12.69 -6.49 2.93
N THR A 260 -11.82 -5.82 2.17
CA THR A 260 -10.92 -6.46 1.20
C THR A 260 -9.92 -7.39 1.87
N ALA A 261 -9.36 -6.99 3.01
CA ALA A 261 -8.49 -7.83 3.82
C ALA A 261 -9.22 -9.08 4.33
N ILE A 262 -10.47 -8.92 4.81
CA ILE A 262 -11.30 -10.04 5.29
C ILE A 262 -11.58 -11.01 4.14
N ALA A 263 -12.01 -10.51 2.97
CA ALA A 263 -12.24 -11.32 1.78
C ALA A 263 -10.98 -12.11 1.39
N THR A 264 -9.81 -11.48 1.47
CA THR A 264 -8.52 -12.14 1.19
C THR A 264 -8.26 -13.27 2.19
N VAL A 265 -8.30 -12.99 3.49
CA VAL A 265 -7.94 -13.96 4.53
C VAL A 265 -8.89 -15.16 4.54
N ARG A 266 -10.20 -14.95 4.36
CA ARG A 266 -11.19 -16.03 4.32
C ARG A 266 -10.96 -16.94 3.10
N ASN A 267 -10.59 -16.37 1.94
CA ASN A 267 -10.32 -17.14 0.73
C ASN A 267 -8.97 -17.89 0.75
N LEU A 268 -8.03 -17.50 1.58
CA LEU A 268 -6.76 -18.22 1.75
C LEU A 268 -6.88 -19.50 2.58
N GLN A 269 -7.98 -19.67 3.32
CA GLN A 269 -8.28 -20.86 4.15
C GLN A 269 -7.12 -21.26 5.08
N LEU A 270 -6.50 -20.28 5.72
CA LEU A 270 -5.35 -20.45 6.61
C LEU A 270 -5.74 -20.87 8.05
N GLY A 271 -6.98 -21.31 8.27
CA GLY A 271 -7.48 -21.66 9.60
C GLY A 271 -7.81 -20.45 10.48
N VAL A 272 -7.92 -19.25 9.91
CA VAL A 272 -8.32 -18.04 10.63
C VAL A 272 -9.81 -18.13 10.98
N LYS A 273 -10.13 -18.00 12.26
CA LYS A 273 -11.50 -18.04 12.78
C LYS A 273 -12.16 -16.66 12.75
N ASP A 274 -13.48 -16.63 12.82
CA ASP A 274 -14.25 -15.38 12.84
C ASP A 274 -13.89 -14.47 14.03
N GLU A 275 -13.55 -15.07 15.18
CA GLU A 275 -13.08 -14.33 16.36
C GLU A 275 -11.74 -13.64 16.09
N ASN A 276 -10.83 -14.28 15.35
CA ASN A 276 -9.56 -13.68 14.95
C ASN A 276 -9.81 -12.48 14.04
N ILE A 277 -10.77 -12.57 13.10
CA ILE A 277 -11.15 -11.46 12.24
C ILE A 277 -11.71 -10.30 13.08
N LYS A 278 -12.68 -10.59 13.99
CA LYS A 278 -13.28 -9.58 14.87
C LYS A 278 -12.24 -8.84 15.71
N GLU A 279 -11.30 -9.55 16.28
CA GLU A 279 -10.23 -8.99 17.07
C GLU A 279 -9.23 -8.22 16.19
N GLY A 280 -8.81 -8.79 15.07
CA GLY A 280 -7.82 -8.23 14.15
C GLY A 280 -8.23 -6.88 13.58
N VAL A 281 -9.50 -6.69 13.20
CA VAL A 281 -9.98 -5.42 12.65
C VAL A 281 -9.93 -4.26 13.66
N THR A 282 -9.90 -4.52 14.96
CA THR A 282 -9.79 -3.50 16.00
C THR A 282 -8.36 -3.17 16.42
N ARG A 283 -7.37 -3.90 15.88
CA ARG A 283 -5.95 -3.77 16.25
C ARG A 283 -5.05 -3.31 15.11
N ILE A 284 -5.62 -2.87 14.00
CA ILE A 284 -4.87 -2.42 12.83
C ILE A 284 -4.03 -1.20 13.17
N LYS A 285 -2.75 -1.19 12.78
CA LYS A 285 -1.84 -0.05 12.91
C LYS A 285 -1.48 0.45 11.52
N SER A 286 -1.94 1.64 11.16
CA SER A 286 -1.67 2.24 9.85
C SER A 286 -1.16 3.67 10.05
N ILE A 287 0.14 3.88 9.83
CA ILE A 287 0.81 5.16 10.05
C ILE A 287 0.47 6.12 8.90
N ALA A 288 0.30 7.40 9.23
CA ALA A 288 0.00 8.47 8.27
C ALA A 288 -1.19 8.14 7.33
N ARG A 289 -2.22 7.50 7.86
CA ARG A 289 -3.49 7.24 7.17
C ARG A 289 -4.63 7.74 8.02
N LEU A 290 -4.87 9.06 7.95
CA LEU A 290 -5.79 9.80 8.81
C LEU A 290 -5.50 9.54 10.30
N GLN A 291 -4.23 9.45 10.63
CA GLN A 291 -3.74 9.09 11.96
C GLN A 291 -3.93 10.25 12.92
N GLU A 292 -4.69 10.07 14.00
CA GLU A 292 -4.76 11.03 15.08
C GLU A 292 -3.47 10.98 15.91
N ILE A 293 -2.78 12.12 16.02
CA ILE A 293 -1.57 12.27 16.82
C ILE A 293 -1.95 12.71 18.22
N LYS A 294 -1.80 11.82 19.20
CA LYS A 294 -2.24 12.03 20.58
C LYS A 294 -1.17 12.53 21.53
N SER A 295 0.11 12.46 21.14
CA SER A 295 1.26 12.84 21.97
C SER A 295 2.43 13.32 21.12
N GLY A 296 3.46 13.89 21.75
CA GLY A 296 4.69 14.35 21.12
C GLY A 296 4.73 15.87 20.92
N LYS A 297 5.88 16.36 20.43
CA LYS A 297 6.18 17.81 20.33
C LYS A 297 5.12 18.58 19.53
N LEU A 298 4.72 18.07 18.36
CA LEU A 298 3.70 18.74 17.52
C LEU A 298 2.35 18.80 18.23
N LYS A 299 1.92 17.71 18.88
CA LYS A 299 0.66 17.70 19.62
C LYS A 299 0.67 18.69 20.78
N ASN A 300 1.80 18.86 21.46
CA ASN A 300 1.95 19.83 22.54
C ASN A 300 1.81 21.29 22.04
N ILE A 301 2.28 21.58 20.81
CA ILE A 301 2.07 22.89 20.16
C ILE A 301 0.59 23.12 19.88
N CYS A 302 -0.11 22.10 19.39
CA CYS A 302 -1.53 22.17 19.05
C CYS A 302 -2.46 22.24 20.28
N LYS A 303 -1.95 22.05 21.49
CA LYS A 303 -2.70 22.10 22.77
C LYS A 303 -3.99 21.28 22.74
N ASN A 304 -5.15 21.91 22.82
CA ASN A 304 -6.46 21.29 22.88
C ASN A 304 -7.01 20.90 21.49
N ASN A 305 -6.36 21.32 20.40
CA ASN A 305 -6.80 20.97 19.06
C ASN A 305 -6.45 19.51 18.73
N ARG A 306 -7.31 18.84 17.97
CA ARG A 306 -7.00 17.52 17.40
C ARG A 306 -5.99 17.71 16.28
N LEU A 307 -5.03 16.83 16.20
CA LEU A 307 -3.99 16.81 15.17
C LEU A 307 -4.06 15.51 14.41
N TYR A 308 -4.17 15.60 13.09
CA TYR A 308 -4.19 14.43 12.19
C TYR A 308 -3.01 14.48 11.24
N LEU A 309 -2.47 13.32 10.91
CA LEU A 309 -1.47 13.12 9.87
C LEU A 309 -2.03 12.21 8.79
N ASP A 310 -1.98 12.68 7.56
CA ASP A 310 -2.39 11.89 6.39
C ASP A 310 -1.37 12.00 5.25
N GLY A 311 -1.14 10.90 4.54
CA GLY A 311 -0.18 10.82 3.43
C GLY A 311 -0.84 10.84 2.06
N SER A 312 -2.10 11.24 1.93
CA SER A 312 -2.76 11.39 0.64
C SER A 312 -2.09 12.47 -0.21
N HIS A 313 -1.96 12.22 -1.51
CA HIS A 313 -1.22 13.07 -2.44
C HIS A 313 -1.75 12.97 -3.88
N ASN A 314 -2.96 12.47 -4.06
CA ASN A 314 -3.65 12.38 -5.35
C ASN A 314 -5.14 12.68 -5.18
N PRO A 315 -5.88 12.97 -6.26
CA PRO A 315 -7.30 13.36 -6.19
C PRO A 315 -8.19 12.33 -5.50
N LEU A 316 -7.93 11.04 -5.71
CA LEU A 316 -8.68 9.97 -5.06
C LEU A 316 -8.50 9.99 -3.53
N GLY A 317 -7.27 10.26 -3.06
CA GLY A 317 -6.97 10.41 -1.64
C GLY A 317 -7.59 11.68 -1.05
N ALA A 318 -7.57 12.79 -1.79
CA ALA A 318 -8.21 14.03 -1.37
C ALA A 318 -9.73 13.87 -1.19
N LYS A 319 -10.42 13.19 -2.13
CA LYS A 319 -11.86 12.90 -1.99
C LYS A 319 -12.16 12.09 -0.73
N ALA A 320 -11.40 11.02 -0.50
CA ALA A 320 -11.55 10.18 0.69
C ALA A 320 -11.29 10.95 2.00
N LEU A 321 -10.28 11.83 2.03
CA LEU A 321 -9.99 12.70 3.15
C LEU A 321 -11.12 13.70 3.38
N ASN A 322 -11.64 14.32 2.30
CA ASN A 322 -12.73 15.28 2.36
C ASN A 322 -14.03 14.66 2.91
N GLU A 323 -14.38 13.45 2.49
CA GLU A 323 -15.53 12.73 3.04
C GLU A 323 -15.44 12.61 4.56
N TYR A 324 -14.28 12.29 5.10
CA TYR A 324 -14.09 12.25 6.55
C TYR A 324 -14.13 13.63 7.19
N LEU A 325 -13.47 14.62 6.61
CA LEU A 325 -13.44 15.97 7.16
C LEU A 325 -14.85 16.59 7.25
N ASN A 326 -15.75 16.23 6.33
CA ASN A 326 -17.15 16.69 6.35
C ASN A 326 -17.98 16.08 7.48
N THR A 327 -17.52 14.99 8.09
CA THR A 327 -18.16 14.44 9.31
C THR A 327 -17.81 15.20 10.58
N LEU A 328 -16.83 16.11 10.52
CA LEU A 328 -16.36 16.87 11.66
C LEU A 328 -17.03 18.25 11.70
N ASP A 329 -17.83 18.49 12.72
CA ASP A 329 -18.45 19.81 12.97
C ASP A 329 -17.50 20.70 13.78
N CYS A 330 -16.45 21.21 13.12
CA CYS A 330 -15.45 22.10 13.73
C CYS A 330 -14.67 22.87 12.68
N LYS A 331 -14.02 23.97 13.08
CA LYS A 331 -13.06 24.69 12.23
C LYS A 331 -11.87 23.79 11.92
N LYS A 332 -11.47 23.73 10.67
CA LYS A 332 -10.39 22.89 10.15
C LYS A 332 -9.26 23.76 9.64
N HIS A 333 -8.03 23.38 9.94
CA HIS A 333 -6.81 23.99 9.40
C HIS A 333 -6.01 22.91 8.68
N LEU A 334 -5.67 23.17 7.44
CA LEU A 334 -4.87 22.28 6.60
C LEU A 334 -3.44 22.83 6.49
N ILE A 335 -2.46 21.96 6.76
CA ILE A 335 -1.05 22.20 6.44
C ILE A 335 -0.69 21.18 5.37
N LEU A 336 -0.38 21.63 4.16
CA LEU A 336 -0.11 20.80 3.01
C LEU A 336 1.36 20.88 2.60
N GLY A 337 1.99 19.71 2.42
CA GLY A 337 3.26 19.55 1.73
C GLY A 337 3.13 18.45 0.70
N MET A 338 3.51 18.71 -0.54
CA MET A 338 3.36 17.76 -1.65
C MET A 338 4.53 17.93 -2.62
N MET A 339 4.96 16.84 -3.26
CA MET A 339 6.01 16.87 -4.27
C MET A 339 5.56 17.65 -5.51
N SER A 340 6.49 18.34 -6.17
CA SER A 340 6.21 19.23 -7.32
C SER A 340 5.60 18.54 -8.54
N ASN A 341 5.79 17.23 -8.68
CA ASN A 341 5.23 16.43 -9.78
C ASN A 341 3.80 15.90 -9.50
N LYS A 342 3.16 16.32 -8.41
CA LYS A 342 1.77 15.95 -8.11
C LYS A 342 0.81 17.05 -8.55
N ASP A 343 -0.42 16.67 -8.85
CA ASP A 343 -1.48 17.60 -9.23
C ASP A 343 -2.04 18.32 -8.00
N HIS A 344 -1.42 19.44 -7.66
CA HIS A 344 -1.79 20.25 -6.49
C HIS A 344 -3.16 20.91 -6.66
N GLU A 345 -3.49 21.36 -7.87
CA GLU A 345 -4.75 22.08 -8.13
C GLU A 345 -5.94 21.13 -8.00
N GLU A 346 -5.87 19.98 -8.65
CA GLU A 346 -6.94 18.98 -8.54
C GLU A 346 -7.06 18.42 -7.11
N TYR A 347 -5.93 18.18 -6.43
CA TYR A 347 -5.94 17.77 -5.02
C TYR A 347 -6.65 18.79 -4.12
N LEU A 348 -6.31 20.07 -4.24
CA LEU A 348 -6.91 21.13 -3.43
C LEU A 348 -8.38 21.35 -3.79
N SER A 349 -8.75 21.30 -5.06
CA SER A 349 -10.14 21.43 -5.49
C SER A 349 -11.03 20.36 -4.85
N CYS A 350 -10.55 19.13 -4.74
CA CYS A 350 -11.25 18.04 -4.07
C CYS A 350 -11.46 18.27 -2.56
N LEU A 351 -10.58 19.03 -1.90
CA LEU A 351 -10.69 19.36 -0.47
C LEU A 351 -11.53 20.61 -0.20
N LEU A 352 -11.47 21.61 -1.09
CA LEU A 352 -12.07 22.92 -0.87
C LEU A 352 -13.53 23.02 -1.34
N TYR A 353 -14.01 22.08 -2.13
CA TYR A 353 -15.35 22.11 -2.76
C TYR A 353 -16.52 22.11 -1.76
N THR A 354 -16.27 21.93 -0.48
CA THR A 354 -17.30 21.86 0.57
C THR A 354 -17.17 22.94 1.63
N SER A 355 -16.31 23.95 1.45
CA SER A 355 -16.19 25.06 2.39
C SER A 355 -16.71 26.36 1.77
N PRO A 356 -17.83 26.92 2.24
CA PRO A 356 -18.34 28.20 1.75
C PRO A 356 -17.54 29.36 2.38
N SER A 357 -16.27 29.55 2.02
CA SER A 357 -15.56 30.79 2.35
C SER A 357 -14.42 31.05 1.36
N PRO A 358 -14.60 32.05 0.50
CA PRO A 358 -13.55 32.50 -0.42
C PRO A 358 -12.59 33.51 0.20
N ARG A 359 -12.18 33.36 1.48
CA ARG A 359 -11.42 34.43 2.16
C ARG A 359 -10.03 34.12 2.64
N ASP A 360 -9.42 33.00 2.27
CA ASP A 360 -8.04 32.72 2.67
C ASP A 360 -7.19 32.19 1.52
N THR A 361 -6.99 33.03 0.50
CA THR A 361 -5.87 32.92 -0.43
C THR A 361 -4.73 33.83 0.05
N SER A 362 -4.17 33.56 1.21
CA SER A 362 -2.84 34.06 1.53
C SER A 362 -1.82 33.01 1.07
N SER A 363 -1.28 33.21 -0.13
CA SER A 363 -0.12 32.49 -0.63
C SER A 363 1.10 32.85 0.23
N SER A 364 1.39 32.07 1.25
CA SER A 364 2.71 32.10 1.85
C SER A 364 3.67 31.35 0.92
N ARG A 365 4.52 32.10 0.21
CA ARG A 365 5.66 31.56 -0.50
C ARG A 365 6.56 30.84 0.51
N MET A 366 6.70 29.52 0.37
CA MET A 366 7.78 28.81 1.04
C MET A 366 9.11 29.18 0.35
N PRO A 367 10.21 29.39 1.10
CA PRO A 367 11.53 29.54 0.50
C PRO A 367 11.88 28.26 -0.23
N SER A 368 12.39 28.38 -1.44
CA SER A 368 13.01 27.29 -2.19
C SER A 368 14.19 26.77 -1.37
N ALA A 369 14.09 25.56 -0.85
CA ALA A 369 15.24 24.85 -0.34
C ALA A 369 16.08 24.40 -1.53
N ALA A 370 17.33 24.92 -1.61
CA ALA A 370 18.37 24.53 -2.53
C ALA A 370 18.92 23.12 -2.16
#